data_1f999b6846677b7f14229eda4bc10436
#
_entry.id   1f999b6846677b7f14229eda4bc10436
#
_cell.length_a   1.000
_cell.length_b   1.000
_cell.length_c   1.000
_cell.angle_alpha   90.00
_cell.angle_beta   90.00
_cell.angle_gamma   90.00
#
_symmetry.space_group_name_H-M   'P 1'
#
loop_
_entity.id
_entity.type
_entity.pdbx_description
1 polymer ?
#
loop_
_entity_poly.entity_id
_entity_poly.type
_entity_poly.pdbx_seq_one_letter_code
_entity_poly.pdbx_strand_id
1 'polypeptide(L)'
;MDQSSDKREKRWYSLRMRELHIIAHDIRSRENVGTLLRTADSLGVSKLWFTGYTPIPPDEKIQKVALGAEQSVVWEQVVDVLLVLEHLKKQRIPVF
;
A
#
# COMPACT_ATOMS: atom_id res chain seq x y z
N MET A 1 -15.69 18.99 18.41
CA MET A 1 -15.38 18.29 18.53
C MET A 1 -15.31 17.87 19.52
N ASP A 2 -15.67 17.43 19.81
CA ASP A 2 -15.60 17.04 20.72
C ASP A 2 -14.53 16.34 21.02
N GLN A 3 -13.96 16.65 21.97
CA GLN A 3 -12.74 16.11 22.28
C GLN A 3 -12.82 14.69 22.72
N SER A 4 -13.82 14.32 23.44
CA SER A 4 -13.92 12.93 23.86
C SER A 4 -14.26 12.05 22.69
N SER A 5 -15.09 12.53 21.82
CA SER A 5 -15.39 11.83 20.62
C SER A 5 -14.13 11.66 19.78
N ASP A 6 -13.35 12.71 19.71
CA ASP A 6 -12.10 12.68 18.98
C ASP A 6 -11.14 11.65 19.55
N LYS A 7 -11.06 11.55 20.85
CA LYS A 7 -10.17 10.59 21.45
C LYS A 7 -10.55 9.17 21.11
N ARG A 8 -11.83 8.90 21.17
CA ARG A 8 -12.30 7.59 20.86
C ARG A 8 -12.08 7.26 19.39
N GLU A 9 -12.34 8.21 18.54
CA GLU A 9 -12.13 8.04 17.13
C GLU A 9 -10.66 7.81 16.80
N LYS A 10 -9.80 8.56 17.46
CA LYS A 10 -8.38 8.40 17.22
C LYS A 10 -7.89 7.01 17.60
N ARG A 11 -8.36 6.48 18.70
CA ARG A 11 -7.93 5.18 19.11
C ARG A 11 -8.39 4.12 18.13
N TRP A 12 -9.65 4.22 17.71
CA TRP A 12 -10.21 3.30 16.75
C TRP A 12 -9.44 3.37 15.44
N TYR A 13 -9.21 4.58 14.99
CA TYR A 13 -8.49 4.83 13.76
C TYR A 13 -7.08 4.25 13.80
N SER A 14 -6.41 4.48 14.89
CA SER A 14 -5.06 3.98 15.08
C SER A 14 -4.99 2.47 14.97
N LEU A 15 -5.94 1.79 15.60
CA LEU A 15 -5.99 0.33 15.51
C LEU A 15 -6.23 -0.13 14.09
N ARG A 16 -7.08 0.58 13.35
CA ARG A 16 -7.42 0.20 12.01
C ARG A 16 -6.30 0.49 11.02
N MET A 17 -5.66 1.62 11.20
CA MET A 17 -4.68 2.09 10.22
C MET A 17 -3.27 1.62 10.50
N ARG A 18 -3.09 0.98 11.62
CA ARG A 18 -1.76 0.56 12.02
C ARG A 18 -1.12 -0.39 11.02
N GLU A 19 -1.92 -1.26 10.46
CA GLU A 19 -1.42 -2.23 9.50
C GLU A 19 -2.36 -2.30 8.31
N LEU A 20 -2.16 -1.41 7.37
CA LEU A 20 -2.92 -1.45 6.14
C LEU A 20 -1.95 -1.78 5.01
N HIS A 21 -2.09 -2.96 4.45
CA HIS A 21 -1.26 -3.41 3.34
C HIS A 21 -2.11 -3.55 2.10
N ILE A 22 -1.53 -3.21 0.96
CA ILE A 22 -2.19 -3.37 -0.33
C ILE A 22 -1.35 -4.29 -1.19
N ILE A 23 -1.99 -5.21 -1.89
CA ILE A 23 -1.32 -6.10 -2.82
C ILE A 23 -1.75 -5.71 -4.23
N ALA A 24 -0.78 -5.35 -5.06
CA ALA A 24 -1.01 -5.04 -6.47
C ALA A 24 -0.52 -6.23 -7.27
N HIS A 25 -1.46 -7.08 -7.70
CA HIS A 25 -1.13 -8.31 -8.39
C HIS A 25 -1.44 -8.20 -9.88
N ASP A 26 -0.43 -8.45 -10.71
CA ASP A 26 -0.57 -8.47 -12.17
C ASP A 26 -1.17 -7.19 -12.74
N ILE A 27 -0.79 -6.06 -12.17
CA ILE A 27 -1.18 -4.77 -12.72
C ILE A 27 -0.29 -4.52 -13.93
N ARG A 28 -0.89 -4.36 -15.10
CA ARG A 28 -0.11 -4.22 -16.33
C ARG A 28 0.29 -2.80 -16.65
N SER A 29 -0.54 -1.85 -16.28
CA SER A 29 -0.34 -0.46 -16.65
C SER A 29 0.64 0.21 -15.69
N ARG A 30 1.71 0.77 -16.24
CA ARG A 30 2.68 1.51 -15.44
C ARG A 30 2.06 2.77 -14.85
N GLU A 31 1.15 3.40 -15.61
CA GLU A 31 0.44 4.56 -15.13
C GLU A 31 -0.42 4.20 -13.91
N ASN A 32 -1.06 3.04 -13.95
CA ASN A 32 -1.87 2.60 -12.83
C ASN A 32 -1.02 2.31 -11.60
N VAL A 33 0.19 1.79 -11.78
CA VAL A 33 1.11 1.60 -10.68
C VAL A 33 1.45 2.96 -10.05
N GLY A 34 1.71 3.95 -10.87
CA GLY A 34 1.99 5.30 -10.38
C GLY A 34 0.82 5.87 -9.59
N THR A 35 -0.40 5.69 -10.11
CA THR A 35 -1.61 6.15 -9.44
C THR A 35 -1.77 5.44 -8.10
N LEU A 36 -1.50 4.14 -8.09
CA LEU A 36 -1.63 3.36 -6.87
C LEU A 36 -0.64 3.83 -5.81
N LEU A 37 0.60 4.13 -6.22
CA LEU A 37 1.59 4.67 -5.29
C LEU A 37 1.12 6.00 -4.69
N ARG A 38 0.58 6.88 -5.51
CA ARG A 38 0.05 8.15 -5.00
C ARG A 38 -1.08 7.93 -4.02
N THR A 39 -1.98 7.03 -4.36
CA THR A 39 -3.12 6.72 -3.50
C THR A 39 -2.64 6.13 -2.18
N ALA A 40 -1.69 5.19 -2.24
CA ALA A 40 -1.14 4.57 -1.04
C ALA A 40 -0.48 5.61 -0.14
N ASP A 41 0.22 6.55 -0.75
CA ASP A 41 0.87 7.62 0.00
C ASP A 41 -0.18 8.49 0.69
N SER A 42 -1.22 8.87 -0.03
CA SER A 42 -2.30 9.70 0.51
C SER A 42 -3.02 9.03 1.67
N LEU A 43 -3.21 7.72 1.57
CA LEU A 43 -3.94 6.98 2.60
C LEU A 43 -3.06 6.56 3.77
N GLY A 44 -1.77 6.76 3.68
CA GLY A 44 -0.87 6.33 4.75
C GLY A 44 -0.77 4.83 4.87
N VAL A 45 -0.76 4.13 3.74
CA VAL A 45 -0.66 2.69 3.71
C VAL A 45 0.66 2.24 4.32
N SER A 46 0.62 1.19 5.12
CA SER A 46 1.82 0.68 5.77
C SER A 46 2.78 0.08 4.76
N LYS A 47 2.26 -0.64 3.79
CA LYS A 47 3.12 -1.27 2.79
C LYS A 47 2.33 -1.63 1.55
N LEU A 48 2.97 -1.52 0.40
CA LEU A 48 2.41 -1.87 -0.90
C LEU A 48 3.25 -3.00 -1.47
N TRP A 49 2.61 -4.09 -1.83
CA TRP A 49 3.30 -5.27 -2.37
C TRP A 49 3.01 -5.36 -3.86
N PHE A 50 4.06 -5.44 -4.66
CA PHE A 50 3.91 -5.64 -6.11
C PHE A 50 4.19 -7.11 -6.41
N THR A 51 3.17 -7.80 -6.92
CA THR A 51 3.28 -9.23 -7.17
C THR A 51 2.96 -9.56 -8.63
N GLY A 52 3.34 -10.76 -9.04
CA GLY A 52 3.12 -11.19 -10.40
C GLY A 52 3.92 -10.34 -11.38
N TYR A 53 3.26 -9.89 -12.44
CA TYR A 53 3.91 -9.12 -13.51
C TYR A 53 3.86 -7.62 -13.30
N THR A 54 3.46 -7.17 -12.13
CA THR A 54 3.33 -5.75 -11.87
C THR A 54 4.66 -5.03 -12.04
N PRO A 55 4.73 -3.97 -12.87
CA PRO A 55 5.97 -3.21 -13.01
C PRO A 55 6.28 -2.46 -11.75
N ILE A 56 7.56 -2.20 -11.53
CA ILE A 56 8.03 -1.55 -10.31
C ILE A 56 8.94 -0.38 -10.63
N PRO A 57 9.09 0.56 -9.67
CA PRO A 57 10.10 1.61 -9.84
C PRO A 57 11.51 1.02 -9.81
N PRO A 58 12.49 1.66 -10.43
CA PRO A 58 12.34 2.94 -11.12
C PRO A 58 11.82 2.73 -12.53
N ASP A 59 10.91 3.59 -12.94
CA ASP A 59 10.33 3.52 -14.27
C ASP A 59 9.80 4.91 -14.58
N GLU A 60 10.11 5.40 -15.76
CA GLU A 60 9.79 6.76 -16.13
C GLU A 60 8.29 7.05 -16.13
N LYS A 61 7.50 6.12 -16.63
CA LYS A 61 6.06 6.32 -16.67
C LYS A 61 5.45 6.24 -15.27
N ILE A 62 5.99 5.37 -14.43
CA ILE A 62 5.53 5.30 -13.05
C ILE A 62 5.85 6.61 -12.35
N GLN A 63 7.08 7.09 -12.52
CA GLN A 63 7.52 8.30 -11.85
C GLN A 63 6.69 9.52 -12.24
N LYS A 64 6.33 9.62 -13.51
CA LYS A 64 5.52 10.74 -13.99
C LYS A 64 4.19 10.83 -13.27
N VAL A 65 3.59 9.70 -12.95
CA VAL A 65 2.29 9.67 -12.31
C VAL A 65 2.42 9.66 -10.80
N ALA A 66 3.40 8.92 -10.28
CA ALA A 66 3.58 8.78 -8.83
C ALA A 66 4.03 10.07 -8.17
N LEU A 67 4.76 10.92 -8.88
CA LEU A 67 5.19 12.24 -8.40
C LEU A 67 5.91 12.15 -7.05
N GLY A 68 6.84 11.22 -6.95
CA GLY A 68 7.66 11.07 -5.75
C GLY A 68 7.11 10.13 -4.71
N ALA A 69 5.87 9.67 -4.88
CA ALA A 69 5.27 8.75 -3.91
C ALA A 69 6.06 7.45 -3.79
N GLU A 70 6.76 7.06 -4.86
CA GLU A 70 7.54 5.84 -4.83
C GLU A 70 8.69 5.91 -3.82
N GLN A 71 9.05 7.11 -3.38
CA GLN A 71 10.09 7.29 -2.37
C GLN A 71 9.52 7.38 -0.97
N SER A 72 8.22 7.67 -0.86
CA SER A 72 7.55 7.82 0.43
C SER A 72 6.87 6.54 0.89
N VAL A 73 6.34 5.77 -0.06
CA VAL A 73 5.61 4.54 0.27
C VAL A 73 6.59 3.41 0.44
N VAL A 74 6.41 2.61 1.49
CA VAL A 74 7.19 1.39 1.66
C VAL A 74 6.60 0.36 0.70
N TRP A 75 7.41 -0.16 -0.21
CA TRP A 75 6.94 -1.17 -1.15
C TRP A 75 7.98 -2.24 -1.34
N GLU A 76 7.52 -3.40 -1.79
CA GLU A 76 8.40 -4.52 -2.05
C GLU A 76 7.83 -5.35 -3.20
N GLN A 77 8.69 -5.92 -4.02
CA GLN A 77 8.27 -6.82 -5.08
C GLN A 77 8.46 -8.26 -4.62
N VAL A 78 7.39 -9.04 -4.70
CA VAL A 78 7.45 -10.48 -4.47
C VAL A 78 6.60 -11.11 -5.56
N VAL A 79 7.24 -11.79 -6.49
CA VAL A 79 6.53 -12.29 -7.67
C VAL A 79 5.41 -13.26 -7.29
N ASP A 80 5.66 -14.15 -6.34
CA ASP A 80 4.66 -15.13 -5.94
C ASP A 80 3.73 -14.55 -4.90
N VAL A 81 2.52 -14.21 -5.31
CA VAL A 81 1.53 -13.60 -4.43
C VAL A 81 1.17 -14.48 -3.25
N LEU A 82 1.27 -15.80 -3.41
CA LEU A 82 0.93 -16.71 -2.31
C LEU A 82 1.87 -16.55 -1.13
N LEU A 83 3.14 -16.22 -1.40
CA LEU A 83 4.09 -15.97 -0.32
C LEU A 83 3.69 -14.74 0.48
N VAL A 84 3.21 -13.70 -0.21
CA VAL A 84 2.76 -12.49 0.45
C VAL A 84 1.54 -12.78 1.31
N LEU A 85 0.59 -13.51 0.75
CA LEU A 85 -0.64 -13.85 1.46
C LEU A 85 -0.34 -14.66 2.72
N GLU A 86 0.56 -15.62 2.62
CA GLU A 86 0.96 -16.42 3.77
C GLU A 86 1.62 -15.56 4.84
N HIS A 87 2.50 -14.67 4.41
CA HIS A 87 3.18 -13.78 5.33
C HIS A 87 2.19 -12.91 6.09
N LEU A 88 1.25 -12.29 5.36
CA LEU A 88 0.27 -11.41 5.98
C LEU A 88 -0.66 -12.17 6.90
N LYS A 89 -1.02 -13.40 6.52
CA LYS A 89 -1.87 -14.24 7.34
C LYS A 89 -1.17 -14.56 8.67
N LYS A 90 0.10 -14.91 8.61
CA LYS A 90 0.87 -15.22 9.82
C LYS A 90 0.96 -14.01 10.73
N GLN A 91 1.04 -12.82 10.16
CA GLN A 91 1.12 -11.61 10.93
C GLN A 91 -0.25 -11.10 11.35
N ARG A 92 -1.31 -11.81 10.95
CA ARG A 92 -2.69 -11.44 11.24
C ARG A 92 -3.03 -10.07 10.71
N ILE A 93 -2.51 -9.76 9.54
CA ILE A 93 -2.77 -8.49 8.86
C ILE A 93 -3.90 -8.70 7.87
N PRO A 94 -4.98 -7.92 7.96
CA PRO A 94 -6.09 -8.07 7.01
C PRO A 94 -5.64 -7.76 5.59
N VAL A 95 -6.20 -8.47 4.62
CA VAL A 95 -5.88 -8.29 3.21
C VAL A 95 -7.09 -7.73 2.48
N PHE A 96 -6.84 -6.72 1.67
CA PHE A 96 -7.90 -6.09 0.90
C PHE A 96 -7.58 -6.13 -0.58
#